data_3b3062ddd576169c86b6219aaacfbc70
#
_entry.id   3b3062ddd576169c86b6219aaacfbc70
#
_cell.length_a   1.000
_cell.length_b   1.000
_cell.length_c   1.000
_cell.angle_alpha   90.00
_cell.angle_beta   90.00
_cell.angle_gamma   90.00
#
_symmetry.space_group_name_H-M   'P 1'
#
loop_
_entity.id
_entity.type
_entity.pdbx_description
1 polymer ?
#
loop_
_entity_poly.entity_id
_entity_poly.type
_entity_poly.pdbx_seq_one_letter_code
_entity_poly.pdbx_strand_id
1 'polypeptide(L)'
;MSRCKQCNIEVLDETERCPLCHSVLEPTIEVENMYPDVKIKTRRMMLLSRIYLFVAIVAEAVLVAVNHYGDFETAWSLVTGLIFFYGYLVVRFAILGKTGYIAKTIVLTLIAILILIAIDFVNGYRGWSVRYVFPAAIILVDAGILILMCVNRRNWQSYFMWQIFMILCSFVPIILYLTGIIYVPYLALAALGTSVFLFLGTLIIGDRRARVELKRRFHIR
;
A
#
# COMPACT_ATOMS: atom_id res chain seq x y z
N MET A 1 13.62 -27.27 26.64
CA MET A 1 14.16 -28.17 25.60
C MET A 1 13.76 -29.59 25.93
N SER A 2 13.14 -30.26 25.00
CA SER A 2 12.77 -31.68 25.17
C SER A 2 13.52 -32.50 24.12
N ARG A 3 14.06 -33.69 24.53
CA ARG A 3 14.77 -34.56 23.63
C ARG A 3 13.91 -35.77 23.33
N CYS A 4 13.74 -36.06 22.04
CA CYS A 4 13.04 -37.25 21.62
C CYS A 4 13.95 -38.49 21.72
N LYS A 5 13.56 -39.46 22.55
CA LYS A 5 14.36 -40.70 22.72
C LYS A 5 14.36 -41.59 21.45
N GLN A 6 13.31 -41.52 20.63
CA GLN A 6 13.21 -42.31 19.39
C GLN A 6 13.96 -41.72 18.21
N CYS A 7 13.81 -40.39 17.99
CA CYS A 7 14.43 -39.72 16.86
C CYS A 7 15.80 -39.13 17.19
N ASN A 8 16.17 -39.08 18.47
CA ASN A 8 17.40 -38.52 19.00
C ASN A 8 17.63 -37.01 18.59
N ILE A 9 16.53 -36.27 18.45
CA ILE A 9 16.53 -34.86 18.14
C ILE A 9 16.18 -33.98 19.36
N GLU A 10 16.70 -32.82 19.43
CA GLU A 10 16.31 -31.80 20.42
C GLU A 10 15.21 -30.92 19.83
N VAL A 11 14.08 -30.82 20.52
CA VAL A 11 12.94 -30.02 20.16
C VAL A 11 12.98 -28.76 21.03
N LEU A 12 13.11 -27.60 20.39
CA LEU A 12 13.23 -26.30 21.06
C LEU A 12 11.87 -25.72 21.43
N ASP A 13 10.80 -26.17 20.79
CA ASP A 13 9.44 -25.70 21.03
C ASP A 13 8.76 -26.43 22.19
N GLU A 14 7.84 -25.76 22.88
CA GLU A 14 6.98 -26.37 23.92
C GLU A 14 5.89 -27.23 23.29
N THR A 15 6.27 -28.37 22.72
CA THR A 15 5.34 -29.33 22.17
C THR A 15 5.35 -30.60 23.00
N GLU A 16 4.18 -31.12 23.32
CA GLU A 16 4.05 -32.37 24.08
C GLU A 16 4.44 -33.61 23.24
N ARG A 17 4.52 -33.46 21.92
CA ARG A 17 4.82 -34.56 21.00
C ARG A 17 5.91 -34.19 20.00
N CYS A 18 6.74 -35.18 19.71
CA CYS A 18 7.78 -35.02 18.69
C CYS A 18 7.17 -34.76 17.31
N PRO A 19 7.63 -33.75 16.57
CA PRO A 19 7.09 -33.42 15.24
C PRO A 19 7.41 -34.48 14.17
N LEU A 20 8.38 -35.39 14.43
CA LEU A 20 8.77 -36.44 13.48
C LEU A 20 8.07 -37.75 13.76
N CYS A 21 8.08 -38.27 15.00
CA CYS A 21 7.56 -39.59 15.33
C CYS A 21 6.29 -39.55 16.19
N HIS A 22 5.81 -38.37 16.56
CA HIS A 22 4.64 -38.12 17.40
C HIS A 22 4.69 -38.76 18.81
N SER A 23 5.86 -39.27 19.23
CA SER A 23 6.06 -39.76 20.60
C SER A 23 5.98 -38.60 21.60
N VAL A 24 5.51 -38.91 22.81
CA VAL A 24 5.45 -37.95 23.91
C VAL A 24 6.87 -37.54 24.32
N LEU A 25 7.10 -36.25 24.46
CA LEU A 25 8.36 -35.65 24.85
C LEU A 25 8.34 -35.40 26.38
N GLU A 26 9.39 -35.82 27.05
CA GLU A 26 9.58 -35.48 28.47
C GLU A 26 10.20 -34.08 28.56
N PRO A 27 9.58 -33.09 29.22
CA PRO A 27 10.15 -31.77 29.38
C PRO A 27 11.39 -31.83 30.25
N THR A 28 12.53 -31.48 29.70
CA THR A 28 13.80 -31.55 30.43
C THR A 28 14.22 -30.25 31.08
N ILE A 29 13.78 -29.11 30.54
CA ILE A 29 14.10 -27.77 31.05
C ILE A 29 13.02 -26.77 30.55
N GLU A 30 12.60 -25.83 31.38
CA GLU A 30 11.78 -24.69 30.94
C GLU A 30 12.54 -23.90 29.88
N VAL A 31 12.01 -23.83 28.68
CA VAL A 31 12.60 -23.08 27.56
C VAL A 31 12.07 -21.67 27.63
N GLU A 32 12.94 -20.72 27.87
CA GLU A 32 12.63 -19.32 27.71
C GLU A 32 12.20 -19.08 26.25
N ASN A 33 11.02 -18.54 26.04
CA ASN A 33 10.41 -18.38 24.73
C ASN A 33 11.22 -17.36 23.92
N MET A 34 12.17 -17.82 23.10
CA MET A 34 13.08 -16.99 22.30
C MET A 34 12.37 -16.29 21.12
N TYR A 35 11.10 -16.62 20.85
CA TYR A 35 10.34 -15.97 19.79
C TYR A 35 9.83 -14.60 20.28
N PRO A 36 10.09 -13.52 19.54
CA PRO A 36 9.58 -12.20 19.90
C PRO A 36 8.05 -12.23 19.91
N ASP A 37 7.46 -11.76 21.02
CA ASP A 37 6.00 -11.78 21.21
C ASP A 37 5.29 -10.78 20.27
N VAL A 38 5.14 -11.20 19.02
CA VAL A 38 4.51 -10.42 17.94
C VAL A 38 3.03 -10.14 18.27
N LYS A 39 2.39 -10.98 19.10
CA LYS A 39 0.97 -10.85 19.46
C LYS A 39 0.66 -9.58 20.23
N ILE A 40 1.54 -9.16 21.15
CA ILE A 40 1.35 -7.93 21.95
C ILE A 40 1.39 -6.69 21.07
N LYS A 41 2.35 -6.62 20.15
CA LYS A 41 2.49 -5.47 19.23
C LYS A 41 1.28 -5.34 18.30
N THR A 42 0.79 -6.46 17.79
CA THR A 42 -0.40 -6.48 16.91
C THR A 42 -1.68 -6.11 17.68
N ARG A 43 -1.84 -6.55 18.93
CA ARG A 43 -2.99 -6.16 19.77
C ARG A 43 -3.02 -4.66 20.06
N ARG A 44 -1.89 -4.06 20.42
CA ARG A 44 -1.80 -2.60 20.63
C ARG A 44 -2.15 -1.81 19.37
N MET A 45 -1.65 -2.23 18.20
CA MET A 45 -1.96 -1.57 16.93
C MET A 45 -3.45 -1.71 16.55
N MET A 46 -4.06 -2.88 16.80
CA MET A 46 -5.50 -3.06 16.60
C MET A 46 -6.32 -2.18 17.53
N LEU A 47 -5.90 -2.01 18.79
CA LEU A 47 -6.56 -1.12 19.74
C LEU A 47 -6.49 0.34 19.25
N LEU A 48 -5.32 0.80 18.81
CA LEU A 48 -5.14 2.15 18.26
C LEU A 48 -6.05 2.38 17.03
N SER A 49 -6.17 1.40 16.14
CA SER A 49 -7.07 1.48 14.99
C SER A 49 -8.55 1.62 15.40
N ARG A 50 -8.98 0.92 16.47
CA ARG A 50 -10.35 1.02 16.99
C ARG A 50 -10.59 2.37 17.67
N ILE A 51 -9.63 2.85 18.46
CA ILE A 51 -9.69 4.17 19.11
C ILE A 51 -9.78 5.27 18.05
N TYR A 52 -8.92 5.21 17.02
CA TYR A 52 -8.97 6.15 15.91
C TYR A 52 -10.35 6.19 15.24
N LEU A 53 -10.91 5.03 14.92
CA LEU A 53 -12.23 4.93 14.31
C LEU A 53 -13.33 5.51 15.20
N PHE A 54 -13.30 5.22 16.49
CA PHE A 54 -14.26 5.78 17.44
C PHE A 54 -14.17 7.31 17.51
N VAL A 55 -12.96 7.84 17.66
CA VAL A 55 -12.73 9.31 17.71
C VAL A 55 -13.15 9.97 16.40
N ALA A 56 -12.84 9.34 15.26
CA ALA A 56 -13.23 9.85 13.94
C ALA A 56 -14.75 9.91 13.77
N ILE A 57 -15.49 8.88 14.22
CA ILE A 57 -16.95 8.85 14.15
C ILE A 57 -17.56 9.94 15.04
N VAL A 58 -17.06 10.09 16.29
CA VAL A 58 -17.56 11.12 17.20
C VAL A 58 -17.27 12.52 16.67
N ALA A 59 -16.04 12.75 16.19
CA ALA A 59 -15.67 14.03 15.59
C ALA A 59 -16.55 14.36 14.36
N GLU A 60 -16.76 13.39 13.49
CA GLU A 60 -17.60 13.58 12.29
C GLU A 60 -19.05 13.85 12.66
N ALA A 61 -19.62 13.16 13.64
CA ALA A 61 -20.98 13.42 14.10
C ALA A 61 -21.14 14.87 14.62
N VAL A 62 -20.13 15.40 15.35
CA VAL A 62 -20.11 16.78 15.81
C VAL A 62 -20.01 17.74 14.61
N LEU A 63 -19.13 17.46 13.64
CA LEU A 63 -18.95 18.30 12.44
C LEU A 63 -20.19 18.32 11.55
N VAL A 64 -20.90 17.19 11.41
CA VAL A 64 -22.18 17.12 10.71
C VAL A 64 -23.22 17.98 11.40
N ALA A 65 -23.31 17.90 12.74
CA ALA A 65 -24.23 18.74 13.52
C ALA A 65 -23.91 20.23 13.33
N VAL A 66 -22.63 20.62 13.44
CA VAL A 66 -22.17 22.01 13.24
C VAL A 66 -22.48 22.46 11.81
N ASN A 67 -22.26 21.61 10.82
CA ASN A 67 -22.52 21.95 9.40
C ASN A 67 -24.02 22.11 9.14
N HIS A 68 -24.86 21.31 9.81
CA HIS A 68 -26.33 21.40 9.68
C HIS A 68 -26.92 22.65 10.32
N TYR A 69 -26.41 23.04 11.50
CA TYR A 69 -26.91 24.23 12.22
C TYR A 69 -26.26 25.54 11.80
N GLY A 70 -25.13 25.49 11.08
CA GLY A 70 -24.30 26.64 10.75
C GLY A 70 -24.60 27.32 9.41
N ASP A 71 -25.64 26.89 8.66
CA ASP A 71 -26.02 27.41 7.30
C ASP A 71 -24.82 27.58 6.34
N PHE A 72 -23.86 26.65 6.38
CA PHE A 72 -22.72 26.67 5.47
C PHE A 72 -23.13 26.19 4.07
N GLU A 73 -22.85 26.97 3.04
CA GLU A 73 -23.09 26.64 1.63
C GLU A 73 -22.32 25.39 1.17
N THR A 74 -21.17 25.12 1.79
CA THR A 74 -20.32 23.97 1.46
C THR A 74 -20.44 22.88 2.51
N ALA A 75 -20.49 21.63 2.04
CA ALA A 75 -20.58 20.45 2.92
C ALA A 75 -19.19 20.08 3.50
N TRP A 76 -18.65 20.97 4.36
CA TRP A 76 -17.32 20.76 5.00
C TRP A 76 -17.24 19.44 5.77
N SER A 77 -18.34 18.98 6.35
CA SER A 77 -18.40 17.70 7.04
C SER A 77 -18.10 16.53 6.11
N LEU A 78 -18.56 16.54 4.86
CA LEU A 78 -18.23 15.49 3.90
C LEU A 78 -16.73 15.45 3.57
N VAL A 79 -16.08 16.62 3.47
CA VAL A 79 -14.64 16.69 3.22
C VAL A 79 -13.85 16.12 4.40
N THR A 80 -14.22 16.50 5.63
CA THR A 80 -13.56 15.97 6.84
C THR A 80 -13.80 14.47 7.01
N GLY A 81 -15.01 13.98 6.72
CA GLY A 81 -15.34 12.56 6.74
C GLY A 81 -14.50 11.75 5.76
N LEU A 82 -14.29 12.25 4.55
CA LEU A 82 -13.38 11.61 3.57
C LEU A 82 -11.94 11.57 4.06
N ILE A 83 -11.47 12.64 4.74
CA ILE A 83 -10.11 12.69 5.32
C ILE A 83 -9.99 11.68 6.46
N PHE A 84 -10.96 11.60 7.38
CA PHE A 84 -10.96 10.61 8.46
C PHE A 84 -11.03 9.18 7.92
N PHE A 85 -11.84 8.95 6.89
CA PHE A 85 -11.91 7.66 6.22
C PHE A 85 -10.56 7.25 5.63
N TYR A 86 -9.88 8.17 4.93
CA TYR A 86 -8.55 7.91 4.42
C TYR A 86 -7.54 7.61 5.53
N GLY A 87 -7.54 8.41 6.59
CA GLY A 87 -6.69 8.17 7.76
C GLY A 87 -6.91 6.78 8.37
N TYR A 88 -8.16 6.33 8.47
CA TYR A 88 -8.47 4.98 8.91
C TYR A 88 -7.90 3.91 7.99
N LEU A 89 -8.03 4.08 6.67
CA LEU A 89 -7.46 3.17 5.68
C LEU A 89 -5.94 3.12 5.76
N VAL A 90 -5.26 4.27 5.97
CA VAL A 90 -3.81 4.33 6.17
C VAL A 90 -3.42 3.52 7.39
N VAL A 91 -4.06 3.75 8.54
CA VAL A 91 -3.77 3.00 9.77
C VAL A 91 -4.04 1.51 9.58
N ARG A 92 -5.17 1.16 8.98
CA ARG A 92 -5.58 -0.24 8.80
C ARG A 92 -4.71 -0.98 7.78
N PHE A 93 -4.42 -0.37 6.66
CA PHE A 93 -3.73 -1.00 5.54
C PHE A 93 -2.21 -0.88 5.63
N ALA A 94 -1.68 0.31 5.94
CA ALA A 94 -0.24 0.53 6.05
C ALA A 94 0.37 -0.19 7.25
N ILE A 95 -0.30 -0.13 8.41
CA ILE A 95 0.24 -0.63 9.67
C ILE A 95 -0.12 -2.11 9.89
N LEU A 96 -1.40 -2.49 9.72
CA LEU A 96 -1.90 -3.83 10.02
C LEU A 96 -1.86 -4.79 8.83
N GLY A 97 -1.79 -4.29 7.59
CA GLY A 97 -1.74 -5.12 6.38
C GLY A 97 -0.48 -5.97 6.31
N LYS A 98 -0.62 -7.21 5.83
CA LYS A 98 0.49 -8.16 5.62
C LYS A 98 1.14 -8.05 4.22
N THR A 99 0.58 -7.21 3.34
CA THR A 99 1.06 -7.02 1.97
C THR A 99 2.41 -6.28 1.92
N GLY A 100 3.17 -6.46 0.84
CA GLY A 100 4.45 -5.78 0.65
C GLY A 100 4.33 -4.25 0.62
N TYR A 101 5.39 -3.55 1.01
CA TYR A 101 5.40 -2.07 1.11
C TYR A 101 4.98 -1.37 -0.17
N ILE A 102 5.41 -1.87 -1.34
CA ILE A 102 5.11 -1.26 -2.65
C ILE A 102 3.62 -1.33 -2.94
N ALA A 103 3.01 -2.51 -2.78
CA ALA A 103 1.58 -2.68 -2.98
C ALA A 103 0.76 -1.75 -2.09
N LYS A 104 1.15 -1.62 -0.81
CA LYS A 104 0.52 -0.69 0.13
C LYS A 104 0.61 0.75 -0.36
N THR A 105 1.80 1.19 -0.75
CA THR A 105 2.01 2.57 -1.21
C THR A 105 1.16 2.87 -2.42
N ILE A 106 1.17 1.99 -3.44
CA ILE A 106 0.39 2.21 -4.67
C ILE A 106 -1.11 2.23 -4.39
N VAL A 107 -1.62 1.25 -3.64
CA VAL A 107 -3.05 1.19 -3.30
C VAL A 107 -3.48 2.42 -2.49
N LEU A 108 -2.70 2.82 -1.48
CA LEU A 108 -3.01 4.02 -0.69
C LEU A 108 -2.95 5.29 -1.54
N THR A 109 -2.01 5.39 -2.47
CA THR A 109 -1.94 6.54 -3.38
C THR A 109 -3.14 6.59 -4.32
N LEU A 110 -3.57 5.45 -4.88
CA LEU A 110 -4.78 5.40 -5.71
C LEU A 110 -6.04 5.80 -4.93
N ILE A 111 -6.18 5.31 -3.70
CA ILE A 111 -7.30 5.69 -2.82
C ILE A 111 -7.22 7.19 -2.49
N ALA A 112 -6.03 7.74 -2.21
CA ALA A 112 -5.85 9.18 -1.98
C ALA A 112 -6.31 10.00 -3.18
N ILE A 113 -5.95 9.59 -4.40
CA ILE A 113 -6.39 10.24 -5.63
C ILE A 113 -7.91 10.22 -5.75
N LEU A 114 -8.55 9.07 -5.52
CA LEU A 114 -10.01 8.96 -5.58
C LEU A 114 -10.69 9.86 -4.55
N ILE A 115 -10.15 9.96 -3.34
CA ILE A 115 -10.66 10.84 -2.29
C ILE A 115 -10.48 12.31 -2.68
N LEU A 116 -9.35 12.70 -3.26
CA LEU A 116 -9.12 14.07 -3.72
C LEU A 116 -10.06 14.44 -4.88
N ILE A 117 -10.38 13.50 -5.76
CA ILE A 117 -11.39 13.69 -6.80
C ILE A 117 -12.78 13.86 -6.16
N ALA A 118 -13.13 13.04 -5.16
CA ALA A 118 -14.40 13.16 -4.43
C ALA A 118 -14.51 14.52 -3.71
N ILE A 119 -13.42 15.00 -3.10
CA ILE A 119 -13.36 16.32 -2.47
C ILE A 119 -13.56 17.44 -3.51
N ASP A 120 -12.97 17.32 -4.69
CA ASP A 120 -13.18 18.27 -5.78
C ASP A 120 -14.64 18.32 -6.23
N PHE A 121 -15.31 17.16 -6.29
CA PHE A 121 -16.76 17.08 -6.58
C PHE A 121 -17.61 17.73 -5.50
N VAL A 122 -17.34 17.50 -4.22
CA VAL A 122 -18.07 18.11 -3.09
C VAL A 122 -17.93 19.65 -3.10
N ASN A 123 -16.79 20.17 -3.53
CA ASN A 123 -16.52 21.61 -3.62
C ASN A 123 -16.98 22.27 -4.94
N GLY A 124 -17.83 21.59 -5.73
CA GLY A 124 -18.40 22.13 -6.97
C GLY A 124 -17.51 21.92 -8.19
N TYR A 125 -16.87 20.79 -8.29
CA TYR A 125 -16.01 20.29 -9.38
C TYR A 125 -15.27 21.37 -10.20
N ARG A 126 -14.09 21.70 -9.75
CA ARG A 126 -13.18 22.62 -10.46
C ARG A 126 -12.19 21.90 -11.38
N GLY A 127 -12.12 20.58 -11.30
CA GLY A 127 -11.27 19.70 -12.12
C GLY A 127 -9.77 19.79 -11.79
N TRP A 128 -9.38 20.41 -10.68
CA TRP A 128 -7.97 20.53 -10.29
C TRP A 128 -7.36 19.20 -9.87
N SER A 129 -8.17 18.34 -9.25
CA SER A 129 -7.75 17.00 -8.79
C SER A 129 -7.34 16.12 -9.97
N VAL A 130 -8.13 16.09 -11.02
CA VAL A 130 -7.90 15.27 -12.20
C VAL A 130 -6.81 15.87 -13.10
N ARG A 131 -6.74 17.23 -13.18
CA ARG A 131 -5.82 17.95 -14.05
C ARG A 131 -4.39 17.98 -13.51
N TYR A 132 -4.23 18.17 -12.21
CA TYR A 132 -2.91 18.36 -11.59
C TYR A 132 -2.52 17.25 -10.64
N VAL A 133 -3.40 16.88 -9.70
CA VAL A 133 -3.07 15.96 -8.62
C VAL A 133 -2.85 14.54 -9.14
N PHE A 134 -3.72 14.08 -10.03
CA PHE A 134 -3.63 12.72 -10.55
C PHE A 134 -2.32 12.48 -11.34
N PRO A 135 -1.96 13.28 -12.36
CA PRO A 135 -0.68 13.11 -13.05
C PRO A 135 0.54 13.32 -12.14
N ALA A 136 0.47 14.31 -11.23
CA ALA A 136 1.56 14.56 -10.27
C ALA A 136 1.77 13.39 -9.32
N ALA A 137 0.70 12.74 -8.85
CA ALA A 137 0.79 11.56 -8.01
C ALA A 137 1.44 10.36 -8.73
N ILE A 138 1.18 10.17 -10.03
CA ILE A 138 1.86 9.15 -10.85
C ILE A 138 3.36 9.41 -10.86
N ILE A 139 3.79 10.64 -11.16
CA ILE A 139 5.21 11.04 -11.19
C ILE A 139 5.85 10.80 -9.81
N LEU A 140 5.16 11.12 -8.72
CA LEU A 140 5.67 10.94 -7.37
C LEU A 140 5.83 9.46 -7.01
N VAL A 141 4.87 8.60 -7.40
CA VAL A 141 4.98 7.15 -7.21
C VAL A 141 6.12 6.57 -8.04
N ASP A 142 6.28 7.00 -9.28
CA ASP A 142 7.38 6.58 -10.15
C ASP A 142 8.74 6.97 -9.55
N ALA A 143 8.88 8.19 -9.03
CA ALA A 143 10.07 8.61 -8.30
C ALA A 143 10.31 7.75 -7.04
N GLY A 144 9.26 7.42 -6.30
CA GLY A 144 9.33 6.50 -5.16
C GLY A 144 9.82 5.10 -5.56
N ILE A 145 9.32 4.54 -6.65
CA ILE A 145 9.76 3.26 -7.20
C ILE A 145 11.25 3.33 -7.57
N LEU A 146 11.69 4.41 -8.22
CA LEU A 146 13.09 4.62 -8.56
C LEU A 146 13.98 4.61 -7.31
N ILE A 147 13.61 5.39 -6.29
CA ILE A 147 14.35 5.45 -5.02
C ILE A 147 14.44 4.05 -4.39
N LEU A 148 13.33 3.33 -4.32
CA LEU A 148 13.31 1.98 -3.76
C LEU A 148 14.17 1.01 -4.56
N MET A 149 14.23 1.13 -5.87
CA MET A 149 15.12 0.33 -6.72
C MET A 149 16.59 0.65 -6.46
N CYS A 150 16.93 1.93 -6.27
CA CYS A 150 18.30 2.35 -5.94
C CYS A 150 18.75 1.85 -4.57
N VAL A 151 17.84 1.85 -3.59
CA VAL A 151 18.11 1.38 -2.22
C VAL A 151 18.18 -0.16 -2.17
N ASN A 152 17.23 -0.83 -2.81
CA ASN A 152 17.11 -2.30 -2.77
C ASN A 152 17.49 -2.94 -4.10
N ARG A 153 18.73 -2.80 -4.51
CA ARG A 153 19.26 -3.33 -5.77
C ARG A 153 19.13 -4.85 -5.92
N ARG A 154 18.99 -5.57 -4.81
CA ARG A 154 18.91 -7.05 -4.83
C ARG A 154 17.55 -7.56 -5.32
N ASN A 155 16.45 -6.82 -5.05
CA ASN A 155 15.08 -7.23 -5.36
C ASN A 155 14.41 -6.33 -6.41
N TRP A 156 15.19 -5.66 -7.27
CA TRP A 156 14.66 -4.74 -8.28
C TRP A 156 13.63 -5.38 -9.23
N GLN A 157 13.70 -6.70 -9.43
CA GLN A 157 12.76 -7.46 -10.26
C GLN A 157 11.30 -7.36 -9.76
N SER A 158 11.09 -7.23 -8.46
CA SER A 158 9.75 -7.10 -7.87
C SER A 158 9.07 -5.79 -8.26
N TYR A 159 9.83 -4.76 -8.63
CA TYR A 159 9.31 -3.44 -9.02
C TYR A 159 8.86 -3.39 -10.48
N PHE A 160 9.31 -4.32 -11.31
CA PHE A 160 9.03 -4.34 -12.74
C PHE A 160 7.52 -4.39 -13.07
N MET A 161 6.76 -5.25 -12.38
CA MET A 161 5.31 -5.35 -12.57
C MET A 161 4.59 -4.06 -12.17
N TRP A 162 5.10 -3.38 -11.14
CA TRP A 162 4.54 -2.11 -10.69
C TRP A 162 4.80 -0.97 -11.68
N GLN A 163 5.92 -0.99 -12.37
CA GLN A 163 6.20 -0.03 -13.45
C GLN A 163 5.24 -0.21 -14.63
N ILE A 164 4.97 -1.46 -15.04
CA ILE A 164 3.96 -1.73 -16.08
C ILE A 164 2.59 -1.19 -15.64
N PHE A 165 2.22 -1.44 -14.39
CA PHE A 165 0.97 -0.93 -13.84
C PHE A 165 0.92 0.61 -13.85
N MET A 166 2.01 1.28 -13.49
CA MET A 166 2.09 2.75 -13.52
C MET A 166 2.00 3.32 -14.93
N ILE A 167 2.58 2.65 -15.93
CA ILE A 167 2.38 3.01 -17.35
C ILE A 167 0.90 2.93 -17.72
N LEU A 168 0.20 1.85 -17.35
CA LEU A 168 -1.24 1.72 -17.61
C LEU A 168 -2.03 2.84 -16.92
N CYS A 169 -1.71 3.17 -15.67
CA CYS A 169 -2.33 4.28 -14.95
C CYS A 169 -2.05 5.63 -15.62
N SER A 170 -0.86 5.84 -16.21
CA SER A 170 -0.49 7.10 -16.88
C SER A 170 -1.22 7.34 -18.21
N PHE A 171 -1.83 6.31 -18.80
CA PHE A 171 -2.72 6.48 -19.94
C PHE A 171 -4.06 7.12 -19.56
N VAL A 172 -4.51 6.97 -18.31
CA VAL A 172 -5.80 7.53 -17.86
C VAL A 172 -5.87 9.06 -18.03
N PRO A 173 -4.89 9.87 -17.55
CA PRO A 173 -4.91 11.32 -17.79
C PRO A 173 -4.89 11.70 -19.27
N ILE A 174 -4.25 10.89 -20.12
CA ILE A 174 -4.23 11.13 -21.56
C ILE A 174 -5.60 10.87 -22.18
N ILE A 175 -6.28 9.78 -21.79
CA ILE A 175 -7.65 9.49 -22.25
C ILE A 175 -8.58 10.64 -21.81
N LEU A 176 -8.44 11.14 -20.58
CA LEU A 176 -9.21 12.27 -20.06
C LEU A 176 -8.92 13.59 -20.82
N TYR A 177 -7.70 13.77 -21.32
CA TYR A 177 -7.37 14.86 -22.21
C TYR A 177 -8.05 14.72 -23.58
N LEU A 178 -8.03 13.52 -24.17
CA LEU A 178 -8.68 13.23 -25.47
C LEU A 178 -10.21 13.37 -25.40
N THR A 179 -10.82 13.09 -24.25
CA THR A 179 -12.27 13.30 -24.03
C THR A 179 -12.65 14.76 -23.72
N GLY A 180 -11.66 15.67 -23.68
CA GLY A 180 -11.89 17.10 -23.42
C GLY A 180 -12.14 17.47 -21.96
N ILE A 181 -11.99 16.52 -21.01
CA ILE A 181 -12.13 16.79 -19.56
C ILE A 181 -10.93 17.58 -19.04
N ILE A 182 -9.74 17.31 -19.58
CA ILE A 182 -8.49 18.01 -19.25
C ILE A 182 -8.10 18.89 -20.44
N TYR A 183 -7.90 20.19 -20.20
CA TYR A 183 -7.50 21.13 -21.26
C TYR A 183 -5.98 21.29 -21.41
N VAL A 184 -5.18 20.86 -20.40
CA VAL A 184 -3.73 21.07 -20.37
C VAL A 184 -3.01 19.71 -20.38
N PRO A 185 -2.34 19.33 -21.50
CA PRO A 185 -1.76 18.01 -21.65
C PRO A 185 -0.38 17.83 -20.98
N TYR A 186 0.32 18.95 -20.63
CA TYR A 186 1.74 18.88 -20.26
C TYR A 186 2.03 17.93 -19.10
N LEU A 187 1.21 17.95 -18.05
CA LEU A 187 1.42 17.11 -16.89
C LEU A 187 1.07 15.64 -17.18
N ALA A 188 0.03 15.41 -17.99
CA ALA A 188 -0.34 14.06 -18.42
C ALA A 188 0.75 13.42 -19.30
N LEU A 189 1.31 14.20 -20.24
CA LEU A 189 2.44 13.76 -21.08
C LEU A 189 3.71 13.55 -20.24
N ALA A 190 3.98 14.41 -19.27
CA ALA A 190 5.10 14.23 -18.36
C ALA A 190 4.95 12.95 -17.52
N ALA A 191 3.76 12.64 -17.00
CA ALA A 191 3.50 11.42 -16.26
C ALA A 191 3.73 10.16 -17.12
N LEU A 192 3.21 10.13 -18.35
CA LEU A 192 3.48 9.02 -19.27
C LEU A 192 4.96 8.95 -19.61
N GLY A 193 5.59 10.07 -19.94
CA GLY A 193 7.01 10.14 -20.29
C GLY A 193 7.91 9.61 -19.17
N THR A 194 7.66 9.99 -17.92
CA THR A 194 8.42 9.50 -16.75
C THR A 194 8.23 8.01 -16.54
N SER A 195 6.99 7.50 -16.59
CA SER A 195 6.70 6.07 -16.42
C SER A 195 7.38 5.22 -17.50
N VAL A 196 7.29 5.63 -18.78
CA VAL A 196 7.94 4.93 -19.90
C VAL A 196 9.46 5.03 -19.80
N PHE A 197 10.00 6.20 -19.47
CA PHE A 197 11.44 6.41 -19.33
C PHE A 197 12.03 5.53 -18.23
N LEU A 198 11.37 5.44 -17.06
CA LEU A 198 11.81 4.59 -15.97
C LEU A 198 11.75 3.11 -16.34
N PHE A 199 10.70 2.69 -17.03
CA PHE A 199 10.57 1.32 -17.50
C PHE A 199 11.66 0.95 -18.51
N LEU A 200 11.92 1.79 -19.52
CA LEU A 200 13.01 1.58 -20.48
C LEU A 200 14.38 1.59 -19.78
N GLY A 201 14.59 2.51 -18.83
CA GLY A 201 15.80 2.56 -18.03
C GLY A 201 16.04 1.24 -17.27
N THR A 202 14.99 0.67 -16.67
CA THR A 202 15.10 -0.62 -15.97
C THR A 202 15.34 -1.79 -16.91
N LEU A 203 14.78 -1.77 -18.13
CA LEU A 203 15.06 -2.78 -19.15
C LEU A 203 16.51 -2.74 -19.64
N ILE A 204 17.05 -1.54 -19.85
CA ILE A 204 18.42 -1.33 -20.34
C ILE A 204 19.44 -1.69 -19.25
N ILE A 205 19.24 -1.19 -18.03
CA ILE A 205 20.18 -1.39 -16.91
C ILE A 205 20.04 -2.79 -16.32
N GLY A 206 18.83 -3.37 -16.35
CA GLY A 206 18.51 -4.66 -15.75
C GLY A 206 19.03 -5.89 -16.48
N ASP A 207 19.56 -5.75 -17.69
CA ASP A 207 20.20 -6.77 -18.52
C ASP A 207 19.47 -8.14 -18.54
N ARG A 208 20.21 -9.27 -18.66
CA ARG A 208 19.69 -10.65 -18.82
C ARG A 208 18.62 -11.05 -17.78
N ARG A 209 18.71 -10.56 -16.57
CA ARG A 209 17.79 -10.93 -15.46
C ARG A 209 16.38 -10.36 -15.67
N ALA A 210 16.24 -9.14 -16.20
CA ALA A 210 14.93 -8.55 -16.52
C ALA A 210 14.22 -9.34 -17.61
N ARG A 211 14.96 -9.72 -18.65
CA ARG A 211 14.43 -10.52 -19.76
C ARG A 211 13.97 -11.91 -19.33
N VAL A 212 14.71 -12.54 -18.41
CA VAL A 212 14.35 -13.87 -17.88
C VAL A 212 13.07 -13.79 -17.03
N GLU A 213 12.92 -12.76 -16.21
CA GLU A 213 11.70 -12.58 -15.39
C GLU A 213 10.47 -12.26 -16.25
N LEU A 214 10.62 -11.45 -17.31
CA LEU A 214 9.58 -11.23 -18.31
C LEU A 214 9.14 -12.54 -18.96
N LYS A 215 10.10 -13.32 -19.47
CA LYS A 215 9.80 -14.63 -20.08
C LYS A 215 9.09 -15.55 -19.10
N ARG A 216 9.53 -15.60 -17.83
CA ARG A 216 8.96 -16.45 -16.79
C ARG A 216 7.52 -16.07 -16.45
N ARG A 217 7.21 -14.79 -16.36
CA ARG A 217 5.86 -14.31 -15.96
C ARG A 217 4.86 -14.31 -17.11
N PHE A 218 5.30 -13.99 -18.31
CA PHE A 218 4.43 -13.94 -19.48
C PHE A 218 4.43 -15.23 -20.30
N HIS A 219 5.12 -16.30 -19.83
CA HIS A 219 5.22 -17.61 -20.52
C HIS A 219 5.64 -17.49 -22.01
N ILE A 220 6.38 -16.43 -22.36
CA ILE A 220 6.88 -16.22 -23.72
C ILE A 220 8.14 -17.09 -23.87
N ARG A 221 8.08 -18.07 -24.80
CA ARG A 221 9.20 -18.93 -25.18
C ARG A 221 10.28 -18.19 -25.97
#